data_a03bdb2558b38806ae8ec54c646ec007
#
_entry.id   a03bdb2558b38806ae8ec54c646ec007
#
_cell.length_a   1.000
_cell.length_b   1.000
_cell.length_c   1.000
_cell.angle_alpha   90.00
_cell.angle_beta   90.00
_cell.angle_gamma   90.00
#
_symmetry.space_group_name_H-M   'P 1'
#
loop_
_entity.id
_entity.type
_entity.pdbx_description
1 polymer ?
#
loop_
_entity_poly.entity_id
_entity_poly.type
_entity_poly.pdbx_seq_one_letter_code
_entity_poly.pdbx_strand_id
1 'polypeptide(L)'
;MASAAEQLASQINFSNFAKATELKKRIWFTLGALIVYRLGTWIPLPGIDPTILQDIFRQQAGGILGMFDMFAGGAFGRMTIFALNIMPYISAAIIMQLLQAIHPYFEALKKEGEVGRKKINQYTRYGTVVLAALQAYGIAVGLEGMTGSQGAAVHDPGMFFRATTVITLVGGTIFLMWLGEQITARGVGNGISLIIFAGIVANLPASLAGTLEMGRTGVLSPLVIIVLLILAVAVITFIVFVERAQRRVLVQYPKRQQGNKMFGGESSHIPLKVNTAGVIPPIFASSLLLLPITVANFSATGGPGWLADVTAYLGRGQPAYLLIYAGLIVFFAFFYTSVVFNPSETADNLRRYGGFIPGIRPGKNTAEHLDYILTRLTVVGAIYLTAISIMPEILISQYAVPFYFGGTSLLIVVTVTMDTVAQVQSHLIAHQYEGLVRKSRLRG
;
A
#
# COMPACT_ATOMS: atom_id res chain seq x y z
N MET A 1 -32.61 3.54 7.73
CA MET A 1 -32.98 3.22 6.34
C MET A 1 -31.70 3.21 5.53
N ALA A 2 -31.44 2.13 4.80
CA ALA A 2 -30.31 2.07 3.88
C ALA A 2 -30.47 3.17 2.82
N SER A 3 -29.39 3.87 2.47
CA SER A 3 -29.44 4.89 1.43
C SER A 3 -29.84 4.27 0.10
N ALA A 4 -30.47 5.04 -0.82
CA ALA A 4 -30.82 4.55 -2.16
C ALA A 4 -29.60 3.95 -2.89
N ALA A 5 -28.39 4.42 -2.60
CA ALA A 5 -27.15 3.88 -3.11
C ALA A 5 -26.82 2.48 -2.52
N GLU A 6 -27.12 2.22 -1.25
CA GLU A 6 -26.96 0.90 -0.63
C GLU A 6 -28.00 -0.12 -1.16
N GLN A 7 -29.21 0.32 -1.43
CA GLN A 7 -30.23 -0.51 -2.06
C GLN A 7 -29.90 -0.83 -3.54
N LEU A 8 -29.32 0.14 -4.28
CA LEU A 8 -28.82 -0.10 -5.64
C LEU A 8 -27.59 -1.02 -5.64
N ALA A 9 -26.71 -0.89 -4.67
CA ALA A 9 -25.54 -1.76 -4.51
C ALA A 9 -25.93 -3.22 -4.21
N SER A 10 -27.02 -3.44 -3.48
CA SER A 10 -27.54 -4.80 -3.20
C SER A 10 -28.20 -5.47 -4.41
N GLN A 11 -28.56 -4.70 -5.45
CA GLN A 11 -29.15 -5.18 -6.70
C GLN A 11 -28.15 -5.36 -7.85
N ILE A 12 -26.84 -5.40 -7.54
CA ILE A 12 -25.80 -5.62 -8.57
C ILE A 12 -25.92 -7.08 -9.05
N ASN A 13 -26.72 -7.28 -10.07
CA ASN A 13 -26.79 -8.55 -10.78
C ASN A 13 -25.56 -8.73 -11.67
N PHE A 14 -24.92 -9.89 -11.60
CA PHE A 14 -23.80 -10.28 -12.47
C PHE A 14 -24.11 -10.14 -13.97
N SER A 15 -25.42 -10.17 -14.36
CA SER A 15 -25.86 -9.94 -15.73
C SER A 15 -25.56 -8.52 -16.23
N ASN A 16 -25.52 -7.51 -15.34
CA ASN A 16 -25.21 -6.13 -15.70
C ASN A 16 -23.71 -5.92 -15.93
N PHE A 17 -22.86 -6.71 -15.26
CA PHE A 17 -21.43 -6.76 -15.52
C PHE A 17 -21.13 -7.22 -16.97
N ALA A 18 -21.93 -8.15 -17.49
CA ALA A 18 -21.76 -8.63 -18.86
C ALA A 18 -21.99 -7.54 -19.92
N LYS A 19 -22.78 -6.51 -19.62
CA LYS A 19 -23.14 -5.41 -20.54
C LYS A 19 -22.20 -4.20 -20.47
N ALA A 20 -21.38 -4.07 -19.42
CA ALA A 20 -20.46 -2.95 -19.23
C ALA A 20 -19.14 -3.15 -20.00
N THR A 21 -19.13 -2.85 -21.29
CA THR A 21 -17.99 -3.06 -22.20
C THR A 21 -16.74 -2.26 -21.78
N GLU A 22 -16.90 -1.02 -21.31
CA GLU A 22 -15.79 -0.19 -20.85
C GLU A 22 -15.13 -0.77 -19.60
N LEU A 23 -15.91 -1.21 -18.62
CA LEU A 23 -15.40 -1.81 -17.40
C LEU A 23 -14.63 -3.12 -17.70
N LYS A 24 -15.13 -3.92 -18.64
CA LYS A 24 -14.40 -5.12 -19.11
C LYS A 24 -13.05 -4.77 -19.70
N LYS A 25 -12.97 -3.76 -20.58
CA LYS A 25 -11.70 -3.29 -21.16
C LYS A 25 -10.72 -2.87 -20.08
N ARG A 26 -11.17 -2.12 -19.07
CA ARG A 26 -10.34 -1.68 -17.93
C ARG A 26 -9.84 -2.85 -17.09
N ILE A 27 -10.69 -3.84 -16.80
CA ILE A 27 -10.30 -5.05 -16.04
C ILE A 27 -9.29 -5.88 -16.84
N TRP A 28 -9.55 -6.12 -18.14
CA TRP A 28 -8.62 -6.86 -18.99
C TRP A 28 -7.28 -6.14 -19.13
N PHE A 29 -7.28 -4.83 -19.20
CA PHE A 29 -6.05 -4.04 -19.21
C PHE A 29 -5.28 -4.21 -17.90
N THR A 30 -5.96 -4.14 -16.74
CA THR A 30 -5.34 -4.36 -15.43
C THR A 30 -4.74 -5.75 -15.32
N LEU A 31 -5.49 -6.79 -15.69
CA LEU A 31 -5.00 -8.17 -15.67
C LEU A 31 -3.80 -8.36 -16.61
N GLY A 32 -3.85 -7.82 -17.83
CA GLY A 32 -2.74 -7.87 -18.78
C GLY A 32 -1.48 -7.19 -18.24
N ALA A 33 -1.63 -6.02 -17.60
CA ALA A 33 -0.52 -5.31 -16.96
C ALA A 33 0.10 -6.10 -15.80
N LEU A 34 -0.73 -6.76 -14.98
CA LEU A 34 -0.24 -7.62 -13.89
C LEU A 34 0.46 -8.87 -14.42
N ILE A 35 0.02 -9.43 -15.55
CA ILE A 35 0.74 -10.53 -16.23
C ILE A 35 2.11 -10.06 -16.70
N VAL A 36 2.21 -8.88 -17.33
CA VAL A 36 3.49 -8.29 -17.76
C VAL A 36 4.41 -8.07 -16.56
N TYR A 37 3.90 -7.53 -15.45
CA TYR A 37 4.65 -7.43 -14.20
C TYR A 37 5.17 -8.80 -13.76
N ARG A 38 4.31 -9.82 -13.75
CA ARG A 38 4.68 -11.15 -13.29
C ARG A 38 5.73 -11.81 -14.16
N LEU A 39 5.66 -11.65 -15.48
CA LEU A 39 6.68 -12.14 -16.41
C LEU A 39 8.05 -11.52 -16.12
N GLY A 40 8.11 -10.20 -15.88
CA GLY A 40 9.37 -9.52 -15.54
C GLY A 40 9.99 -9.96 -14.22
N THR A 41 9.21 -10.49 -13.27
CA THR A 41 9.77 -11.08 -12.02
C THR A 41 10.49 -12.41 -12.21
N TRP A 42 10.59 -12.92 -13.43
CA TRP A 42 11.32 -14.14 -13.79
C TRP A 42 12.54 -13.86 -14.66
N ILE A 43 12.75 -12.64 -15.12
CA ILE A 43 13.91 -12.26 -15.95
C ILE A 43 15.08 -11.94 -15.02
N PRO A 44 16.12 -12.77 -14.93
CA PRO A 44 17.27 -12.55 -14.06
C PRO A 44 18.13 -11.37 -14.52
N LEU A 45 18.86 -10.76 -13.59
CA LEU A 45 19.89 -9.76 -13.90
C LEU A 45 21.05 -10.42 -14.65
N PRO A 46 21.64 -9.75 -15.64
CA PRO A 46 22.81 -10.25 -16.35
C PRO A 46 24.03 -10.33 -15.42
N GLY A 47 24.82 -11.39 -15.56
CA GLY A 47 26.06 -11.60 -14.81
C GLY A 47 25.91 -12.24 -13.44
N ILE A 48 24.72 -12.73 -13.08
CA ILE A 48 24.42 -13.40 -11.80
C ILE A 48 24.05 -14.86 -12.04
N ASP A 49 24.50 -15.74 -11.14
CA ASP A 49 24.01 -17.11 -11.08
C ASP A 49 22.78 -17.20 -10.18
N PRO A 50 21.58 -17.44 -10.75
CA PRO A 50 20.35 -17.47 -9.98
C PRO A 50 20.27 -18.66 -9.02
N THR A 51 21.00 -19.74 -9.25
CA THR A 51 20.96 -20.95 -8.41
C THR A 51 21.72 -20.73 -7.11
N ILE A 52 22.92 -20.20 -7.19
CA ILE A 52 23.75 -19.85 -6.01
C ILE A 52 23.04 -18.81 -5.14
N LEU A 53 22.43 -17.84 -5.79
CA LEU A 53 21.74 -16.78 -5.10
C LEU A 53 20.50 -17.28 -4.35
N GLN A 54 19.70 -18.17 -4.97
CA GLN A 54 18.54 -18.78 -4.31
C GLN A 54 18.94 -19.56 -3.05
N ASP A 55 20.08 -20.27 -3.08
CA ASP A 55 20.57 -21.03 -1.92
C ASP A 55 20.97 -20.08 -0.77
N ILE A 56 21.65 -18.97 -1.09
CA ILE A 56 22.00 -17.94 -0.10
C ILE A 56 20.72 -17.33 0.52
N PHE A 57 19.75 -16.98 -0.32
CA PHE A 57 18.49 -16.38 0.16
C PHE A 57 17.64 -17.36 0.97
N ARG A 58 17.61 -18.65 0.63
CA ARG A 58 16.92 -19.67 1.44
C ARG A 58 17.48 -19.78 2.84
N GLN A 59 18.80 -19.67 3.01
CA GLN A 59 19.44 -19.68 4.32
C GLN A 59 19.12 -18.41 5.14
N GLN A 60 18.88 -17.28 4.47
CA GLN A 60 18.58 -15.98 5.09
C GLN A 60 17.09 -15.60 5.03
N ALA A 61 16.19 -16.50 4.60
CA ALA A 61 14.78 -16.23 4.37
C ALA A 61 14.01 -15.73 5.60
N GLY A 62 14.48 -16.04 6.82
CA GLY A 62 13.90 -15.54 8.08
C GLY A 62 14.25 -14.09 8.42
N GLY A 63 15.16 -13.45 7.65
CA GLY A 63 15.64 -12.10 7.92
C GLY A 63 14.85 -11.01 7.19
N ILE A 64 15.39 -9.80 7.25
CA ILE A 64 14.83 -8.60 6.62
C ILE A 64 14.78 -8.74 5.10
N LEU A 65 15.75 -9.44 4.50
CA LEU A 65 15.80 -9.73 3.07
C LEU A 65 14.57 -10.54 2.62
N GLY A 66 14.05 -11.44 3.46
CA GLY A 66 12.81 -12.16 3.20
C GLY A 66 11.57 -11.26 3.15
N MET A 67 11.54 -10.16 3.92
CA MET A 67 10.46 -9.17 3.80
C MET A 67 10.49 -8.44 2.46
N PHE A 68 11.68 -8.03 2.01
CA PHE A 68 11.83 -7.44 0.67
C PHE A 68 11.32 -8.38 -0.41
N ASP A 69 11.74 -9.63 -0.34
CA ASP A 69 11.36 -10.64 -1.32
C ASP A 69 9.85 -10.90 -1.33
N MET A 70 9.22 -10.82 -0.16
CA MET A 70 7.77 -10.94 -0.04
C MET A 70 7.02 -9.82 -0.78
N PHE A 71 7.43 -8.55 -0.60
CA PHE A 71 6.84 -7.41 -1.30
C PHE A 71 7.18 -7.42 -2.80
N ALA A 72 8.35 -7.93 -3.15
CA ALA A 72 8.79 -8.07 -4.54
C ALA A 72 8.20 -9.31 -5.23
N GLY A 73 7.43 -10.17 -4.53
CA GLY A 73 6.84 -11.37 -5.11
C GLY A 73 7.84 -12.43 -5.54
N GLY A 74 8.96 -12.56 -4.81
CA GLY A 74 10.06 -13.46 -5.13
C GLY A 74 11.03 -12.90 -6.16
N ALA A 75 10.89 -11.65 -6.58
CA ALA A 75 11.77 -11.02 -7.56
C ALA A 75 13.14 -10.67 -6.98
N PHE A 76 13.19 -10.34 -5.70
CA PHE A 76 14.42 -9.99 -5.01
C PHE A 76 15.29 -11.23 -4.74
N GLY A 77 14.70 -12.31 -4.23
CA GLY A 77 15.42 -13.57 -3.98
C GLY A 77 15.98 -14.24 -5.24
N ARG A 78 15.38 -13.94 -6.40
CA ARG A 78 15.89 -14.37 -7.71
C ARG A 78 16.76 -13.32 -8.41
N MET A 79 16.93 -12.15 -7.80
CA MET A 79 17.60 -10.98 -8.40
C MET A 79 17.18 -10.75 -9.85
N THR A 80 15.94 -10.40 -10.03
CA THR A 80 15.37 -10.10 -11.35
C THR A 80 15.45 -8.62 -11.66
N ILE A 81 15.11 -8.22 -12.87
CA ILE A 81 15.05 -6.82 -13.31
C ILE A 81 14.10 -5.98 -12.44
N PHE A 82 13.13 -6.61 -11.75
CA PHE A 82 12.19 -6.00 -10.83
C PHE A 82 12.52 -6.23 -9.35
N ALA A 83 13.77 -6.55 -9.01
CA ALA A 83 14.16 -6.83 -7.64
C ALA A 83 13.88 -5.68 -6.68
N LEU A 84 14.08 -4.43 -7.08
CA LEU A 84 13.74 -3.24 -6.30
C LEU A 84 12.22 -3.00 -6.17
N ASN A 85 11.42 -3.62 -7.03
CA ASN A 85 9.98 -3.41 -7.11
C ASN A 85 9.63 -1.91 -7.18
N ILE A 86 8.57 -1.46 -6.51
CA ILE A 86 8.12 -0.05 -6.42
C ILE A 86 8.67 0.64 -5.15
N MET A 87 9.51 -0.02 -4.34
CA MET A 87 9.99 0.51 -3.07
C MET A 87 10.67 1.88 -3.19
N PRO A 88 11.57 2.15 -4.18
CA PRO A 88 12.17 3.47 -4.35
C PRO A 88 11.13 4.56 -4.62
N TYR A 89 10.07 4.24 -5.36
CA TYR A 89 8.97 5.17 -5.61
C TYR A 89 8.18 5.49 -4.34
N ILE A 90 7.89 4.49 -3.52
CA ILE A 90 7.20 4.69 -2.24
C ILE A 90 8.02 5.62 -1.35
N SER A 91 9.32 5.35 -1.21
CA SER A 91 10.23 6.19 -0.42
C SER A 91 10.29 7.64 -0.94
N ALA A 92 10.38 7.83 -2.27
CA ALA A 92 10.35 9.14 -2.88
C ALA A 92 9.01 9.86 -2.65
N ALA A 93 7.89 9.13 -2.74
CA ALA A 93 6.55 9.68 -2.49
C ALA A 93 6.38 10.13 -1.03
N ILE A 94 6.93 9.36 -0.07
CA ILE A 94 6.96 9.74 1.36
C ILE A 94 7.72 11.04 1.55
N ILE A 95 8.94 11.12 1.02
CA ILE A 95 9.80 12.31 1.12
C ILE A 95 9.07 13.53 0.54
N MET A 96 8.44 13.38 -0.62
CA MET A 96 7.69 14.46 -1.25
C MET A 96 6.46 14.88 -0.44
N GLN A 97 5.76 13.96 0.20
CA GLN A 97 4.62 14.27 1.09
C GLN A 97 5.08 15.00 2.35
N LEU A 98 6.20 14.59 2.95
CA LEU A 98 6.81 15.29 4.07
C LEU A 98 7.24 16.71 3.68
N LEU A 99 7.88 16.88 2.51
CA LEU A 99 8.28 18.18 2.00
C LEU A 99 7.08 19.11 1.74
N GLN A 100 5.95 18.59 1.28
CA GLN A 100 4.72 19.36 1.11
C GLN A 100 4.13 19.86 2.44
N ALA A 101 4.43 19.19 3.56
CA ALA A 101 3.97 19.60 4.88
C ALA A 101 4.93 20.61 5.55
N ILE A 102 6.24 20.56 5.21
CA ILE A 102 7.27 21.31 5.92
C ILE A 102 7.77 22.54 5.11
N HIS A 103 7.87 22.41 3.78
CA HIS A 103 8.49 23.42 2.96
C HIS A 103 7.48 24.32 2.23
N PRO A 104 7.51 25.66 2.40
CA PRO A 104 6.52 26.60 1.85
C PRO A 104 6.33 26.51 0.33
N TYR A 105 7.40 26.24 -0.42
CA TYR A 105 7.35 26.11 -1.88
C TYR A 105 6.45 24.93 -2.31
N PHE A 106 6.58 23.76 -1.67
CA PHE A 106 5.77 22.58 -2.01
C PHE A 106 4.33 22.69 -1.49
N GLU A 107 4.13 23.42 -0.39
CA GLU A 107 2.79 23.77 0.09
C GLU A 107 2.08 24.70 -0.91
N ALA A 108 2.76 25.69 -1.45
CA ALA A 108 2.23 26.57 -2.49
C ALA A 108 1.86 25.78 -3.75
N LEU A 109 2.73 24.88 -4.20
CA LEU A 109 2.45 23.98 -5.33
C LEU A 109 1.21 23.11 -5.10
N LYS A 110 1.01 22.61 -3.87
CA LYS A 110 -0.20 21.83 -3.52
C LYS A 110 -1.48 22.67 -3.70
N LYS A 111 -1.42 23.98 -3.40
CA LYS A 111 -2.54 24.92 -3.53
C LYS A 111 -2.84 25.32 -5.00
N GLU A 112 -1.88 25.15 -5.93
CA GLU A 112 -2.07 25.41 -7.37
C GLU A 112 -3.01 24.36 -8.07
N GLY A 113 -3.49 23.34 -7.35
CA GLY A 113 -4.40 22.34 -7.88
C GLY A 113 -3.72 21.35 -8.83
N GLU A 114 -4.30 21.11 -10.01
CA GLU A 114 -3.81 20.08 -10.97
C GLU A 114 -2.42 20.38 -11.54
N VAL A 115 -2.09 21.63 -11.78
CA VAL A 115 -0.77 22.03 -12.31
C VAL A 115 0.32 21.74 -11.28
N GLY A 116 0.08 22.11 -10.03
CA GLY A 116 0.99 21.84 -8.94
C GLY A 116 1.16 20.32 -8.68
N ARG A 117 0.09 19.54 -8.74
CA ARG A 117 0.16 18.07 -8.62
C ARG A 117 1.03 17.44 -9.70
N LYS A 118 0.94 17.90 -10.95
CA LYS A 118 1.80 17.41 -12.04
C LYS A 118 3.28 17.66 -11.75
N LYS A 119 3.62 18.85 -11.25
CA LYS A 119 5.02 19.18 -10.85
C LYS A 119 5.49 18.30 -9.68
N ILE A 120 4.67 18.13 -8.65
CA ILE A 120 4.97 17.27 -7.50
C ILE A 120 5.22 15.83 -7.96
N ASN A 121 4.38 15.29 -8.83
CA ASN A 121 4.57 13.95 -9.38
C ASN A 121 5.87 13.85 -10.18
N GLN A 122 6.26 14.89 -10.91
CA GLN A 122 7.51 14.93 -11.64
C GLN A 122 8.73 14.92 -10.69
N TYR A 123 8.69 15.69 -9.60
CA TYR A 123 9.73 15.63 -8.56
C TYR A 123 9.80 14.26 -7.89
N THR A 124 8.66 13.63 -7.64
CA THR A 124 8.60 12.25 -7.11
C THR A 124 9.29 11.27 -8.05
N ARG A 125 9.06 11.38 -9.37
CA ARG A 125 9.74 10.53 -10.37
C ARG A 125 11.25 10.73 -10.36
N TYR A 126 11.73 11.98 -10.31
CA TYR A 126 13.17 12.26 -10.21
C TYR A 126 13.77 11.70 -8.91
N GLY A 127 13.10 11.91 -7.78
CA GLY A 127 13.50 11.32 -6.50
C GLY A 127 13.56 9.79 -6.55
N THR A 128 12.61 9.16 -7.23
CA THR A 128 12.59 7.71 -7.44
C THR A 128 13.82 7.22 -8.18
N VAL A 129 14.22 7.92 -9.26
CA VAL A 129 15.40 7.53 -10.05
C VAL A 129 16.68 7.63 -9.21
N VAL A 130 16.83 8.71 -8.43
CA VAL A 130 17.99 8.90 -7.56
C VAL A 130 18.06 7.82 -6.48
N LEU A 131 16.93 7.56 -5.78
CA LEU A 131 16.88 6.54 -4.73
C LEU A 131 17.09 5.14 -5.32
N ALA A 132 16.49 4.83 -6.47
CA ALA A 132 16.68 3.55 -7.14
C ALA A 132 18.15 3.34 -7.55
N ALA A 133 18.83 4.37 -8.05
CA ALA A 133 20.24 4.29 -8.41
C ALA A 133 21.13 4.03 -7.19
N LEU A 134 20.88 4.72 -6.07
CA LEU A 134 21.62 4.51 -4.82
C LEU A 134 21.41 3.09 -4.28
N GLN A 135 20.15 2.62 -4.24
CA GLN A 135 19.82 1.28 -3.77
C GLN A 135 20.39 0.20 -4.71
N ALA A 136 20.28 0.40 -6.03
CA ALA A 136 20.84 -0.54 -7.02
C ALA A 136 22.35 -0.64 -6.93
N TYR A 137 23.06 0.48 -6.73
CA TYR A 137 24.49 0.47 -6.51
C TYR A 137 24.88 -0.28 -5.24
N GLY A 138 24.18 -0.02 -4.14
CA GLY A 138 24.36 -0.77 -2.89
C GLY A 138 24.18 -2.28 -3.09
N ILE A 139 23.10 -2.70 -3.77
CA ILE A 139 22.83 -4.11 -4.08
C ILE A 139 23.96 -4.69 -4.94
N ALA A 140 24.43 -3.99 -5.97
CA ALA A 140 25.52 -4.47 -6.83
C ALA A 140 26.80 -4.75 -6.03
N VAL A 141 27.20 -3.83 -5.15
CA VAL A 141 28.37 -4.00 -4.27
C VAL A 141 28.16 -5.16 -3.29
N GLY A 142 26.95 -5.27 -2.72
CA GLY A 142 26.62 -6.38 -1.81
C GLY A 142 26.67 -7.75 -2.48
N LEU A 143 26.18 -7.85 -3.71
CA LEU A 143 26.21 -9.10 -4.50
C LEU A 143 27.63 -9.55 -4.83
N GLU A 144 28.55 -8.63 -5.11
CA GLU A 144 29.97 -8.97 -5.36
C GLU A 144 30.63 -9.60 -4.13
N GLY A 145 30.19 -9.24 -2.91
CA GLY A 145 30.67 -9.81 -1.66
C GLY A 145 30.02 -11.13 -1.26
N MET A 146 28.94 -11.55 -1.95
CA MET A 146 28.23 -12.77 -1.59
C MET A 146 28.87 -14.01 -2.21
N THR A 147 29.36 -14.91 -1.37
CA THR A 147 29.88 -16.21 -1.75
C THR A 147 28.99 -17.30 -1.15
N GLY A 148 28.46 -18.17 -2.00
CA GLY A 148 27.69 -19.35 -1.58
C GLY A 148 28.57 -20.59 -1.47
N SER A 149 27.97 -21.72 -1.10
CA SER A 149 28.62 -23.03 -1.00
C SER A 149 29.21 -23.54 -2.32
N GLN A 150 28.71 -23.04 -3.45
CA GLN A 150 29.10 -23.46 -4.81
C GLN A 150 29.94 -22.42 -5.57
N GLY A 151 30.29 -21.28 -4.93
CA GLY A 151 31.10 -20.24 -5.56
C GLY A 151 30.57 -18.82 -5.34
N ALA A 152 31.08 -17.85 -6.11
CA ALA A 152 30.65 -16.49 -6.08
C ALA A 152 29.30 -16.31 -6.80
N ALA A 153 28.41 -15.48 -6.25
CA ALA A 153 27.10 -15.21 -6.86
C ALA A 153 27.20 -14.41 -8.18
N VAL A 154 28.32 -13.71 -8.38
CA VAL A 154 28.61 -12.87 -9.56
C VAL A 154 29.73 -13.50 -10.39
N HIS A 155 29.52 -13.66 -11.71
CA HIS A 155 30.52 -14.29 -12.61
C HIS A 155 31.75 -13.40 -12.75
N ASP A 156 31.58 -12.12 -13.08
CA ASP A 156 32.67 -11.18 -13.31
C ASP A 156 32.47 -9.93 -12.44
N PRO A 157 32.99 -9.89 -11.18
CA PRO A 157 32.87 -8.71 -10.32
C PRO A 157 33.69 -7.54 -10.90
N GLY A 158 33.11 -6.33 -10.86
CA GLY A 158 33.79 -5.14 -11.33
C GLY A 158 32.86 -3.99 -11.74
N MET A 159 33.47 -2.92 -12.23
CA MET A 159 32.73 -1.69 -12.56
C MET A 159 31.68 -1.91 -13.65
N PHE A 160 31.92 -2.83 -14.58
CA PHE A 160 30.99 -3.17 -15.64
C PHE A 160 29.73 -3.85 -15.07
N PHE A 161 29.89 -4.82 -14.16
CA PHE A 161 28.77 -5.47 -13.47
C PHE A 161 27.96 -4.46 -12.66
N ARG A 162 28.62 -3.57 -11.90
CA ARG A 162 27.93 -2.53 -11.12
C ARG A 162 27.11 -1.60 -12.02
N ALA A 163 27.69 -1.15 -13.13
CA ALA A 163 27.01 -0.27 -14.07
C ALA A 163 25.80 -0.95 -14.73
N THR A 164 25.94 -2.18 -15.20
CA THR A 164 24.84 -2.95 -15.82
C THR A 164 23.74 -3.24 -14.83
N THR A 165 24.07 -3.63 -13.61
CA THR A 165 23.09 -3.86 -12.53
C THR A 165 22.31 -2.58 -12.18
N VAL A 166 23.00 -1.44 -12.01
CA VAL A 166 22.34 -0.16 -11.71
C VAL A 166 21.40 0.24 -12.85
N ILE A 167 21.85 0.19 -14.09
CA ILE A 167 21.02 0.57 -15.24
C ILE A 167 19.80 -0.35 -15.35
N THR A 168 19.97 -1.65 -15.17
CA THR A 168 18.88 -2.62 -15.28
C THR A 168 17.85 -2.46 -14.15
N LEU A 169 18.28 -2.32 -12.91
CA LEU A 169 17.36 -2.15 -11.76
C LEU A 169 16.64 -0.81 -11.79
N VAL A 170 17.32 0.28 -12.15
CA VAL A 170 16.70 1.59 -12.33
C VAL A 170 15.69 1.55 -13.48
N GLY A 171 16.05 0.95 -14.61
CA GLY A 171 15.15 0.74 -15.74
C GLY A 171 13.91 -0.06 -15.37
N GLY A 172 14.08 -1.14 -14.61
CA GLY A 172 12.99 -1.95 -14.07
C GLY A 172 12.06 -1.15 -13.15
N THR A 173 12.61 -0.36 -12.24
CA THR A 173 11.82 0.49 -11.34
C THR A 173 11.04 1.57 -12.09
N ILE A 174 11.65 2.22 -13.08
CA ILE A 174 10.98 3.23 -13.93
C ILE A 174 9.84 2.57 -14.72
N PHE A 175 10.09 1.39 -15.27
CA PHE A 175 9.06 0.64 -15.99
C PHE A 175 7.87 0.28 -15.09
N LEU A 176 8.12 -0.21 -13.86
CA LEU A 176 7.06 -0.52 -12.91
C LEU A 176 6.28 0.72 -12.46
N MET A 177 6.96 1.84 -12.25
CA MET A 177 6.31 3.11 -11.95
C MET A 177 5.38 3.53 -13.10
N TRP A 178 5.87 3.49 -14.35
CA TRP A 178 5.06 3.77 -15.53
C TRP A 178 3.88 2.80 -15.66
N LEU A 179 4.11 1.50 -15.45
CA LEU A 179 3.05 0.48 -15.49
C LEU A 179 1.97 0.75 -14.45
N GLY A 180 2.36 1.10 -13.21
CA GLY A 180 1.43 1.49 -12.14
C GLY A 180 0.59 2.71 -12.50
N GLU A 181 1.20 3.73 -13.11
CA GLU A 181 0.49 4.91 -13.62
C GLU A 181 -0.49 4.56 -14.74
N GLN A 182 -0.11 3.67 -15.67
CA GLN A 182 -1.01 3.21 -16.74
C GLN A 182 -2.20 2.43 -16.17
N ILE A 183 -1.98 1.56 -15.18
CA ILE A 183 -3.08 0.84 -14.52
C ILE A 183 -4.03 1.83 -13.85
N THR A 184 -3.52 2.83 -13.15
CA THR A 184 -4.34 3.85 -12.49
C THR A 184 -5.14 4.69 -13.48
N ALA A 185 -4.55 5.03 -14.63
CA ALA A 185 -5.19 5.87 -15.64
C ALA A 185 -6.22 5.12 -16.52
N ARG A 186 -5.90 3.90 -16.92
CA ARG A 186 -6.66 3.13 -17.93
C ARG A 186 -7.31 1.86 -17.37
N GLY A 187 -6.89 1.41 -16.20
CA GLY A 187 -7.38 0.20 -15.55
C GLY A 187 -8.43 0.49 -14.48
N VAL A 188 -8.47 -0.39 -13.49
CA VAL A 188 -9.30 -0.32 -12.28
C VAL A 188 -8.37 -0.44 -11.07
N GLY A 189 -8.60 0.37 -10.05
CA GLY A 189 -7.79 0.38 -8.85
C GLY A 189 -6.59 1.33 -8.89
N ASN A 190 -5.89 1.41 -7.77
CA ASN A 190 -4.60 2.10 -7.71
C ASN A 190 -3.51 1.15 -8.23
N GLY A 191 -2.89 1.48 -9.37
CA GLY A 191 -1.93 0.59 -10.03
C GLY A 191 -0.71 0.23 -9.18
N ILE A 192 -0.22 1.16 -8.38
CA ILE A 192 0.92 0.93 -7.47
C ILE A 192 0.54 -0.10 -6.40
N SER A 193 -0.62 0.10 -5.76
CA SER A 193 -1.14 -0.83 -4.76
C SER A 193 -1.43 -2.21 -5.34
N LEU A 194 -1.91 -2.27 -6.59
CA LEU A 194 -2.17 -3.53 -7.29
C LEU A 194 -0.89 -4.30 -7.65
N ILE A 195 0.21 -3.62 -7.98
CA ILE A 195 1.50 -4.27 -8.22
C ILE A 195 2.04 -4.87 -6.91
N ILE A 196 1.97 -4.14 -5.79
CA ILE A 196 2.35 -4.66 -4.47
C ILE A 196 1.47 -5.86 -4.10
N PHE A 197 0.16 -5.72 -4.27
CA PHE A 197 -0.80 -6.81 -4.07
C PHE A 197 -0.46 -8.05 -4.88
N ALA A 198 -0.18 -7.90 -6.18
CA ALA A 198 0.18 -9.02 -7.05
C ALA A 198 1.49 -9.70 -6.62
N GLY A 199 2.47 -8.93 -6.12
CA GLY A 199 3.68 -9.46 -5.51
C GLY A 199 3.38 -10.34 -4.29
N ILE A 200 2.58 -9.84 -3.37
CA ILE A 200 2.22 -10.56 -2.14
C ILE A 200 1.41 -11.83 -2.46
N VAL A 201 0.36 -11.71 -3.27
CA VAL A 201 -0.53 -12.82 -3.62
C VAL A 201 0.21 -13.92 -4.38
N ALA A 202 1.22 -13.59 -5.17
CA ALA A 202 2.01 -14.55 -5.91
C ALA A 202 2.80 -15.53 -5.03
N ASN A 203 3.15 -15.14 -3.81
CA ASN A 203 3.87 -15.98 -2.85
C ASN A 203 2.92 -16.81 -1.96
N LEU A 204 1.61 -16.52 -1.96
CA LEU A 204 0.62 -17.21 -1.14
C LEU A 204 0.57 -18.74 -1.37
N PRO A 205 0.51 -19.24 -2.62
CA PRO A 205 0.44 -20.68 -2.85
C PRO A 205 1.67 -21.42 -2.34
N ALA A 206 2.87 -20.84 -2.53
CA ALA A 206 4.12 -21.42 -2.06
C ALA A 206 4.19 -21.46 -0.52
N SER A 207 3.74 -20.41 0.14
CA SER A 207 3.69 -20.32 1.60
C SER A 207 2.70 -21.32 2.20
N LEU A 208 1.52 -21.49 1.58
CA LEU A 208 0.55 -22.50 1.99
C LEU A 208 1.09 -23.91 1.81
N ALA A 209 1.71 -24.21 0.66
CA ALA A 209 2.32 -25.51 0.40
C ALA A 209 3.44 -25.81 1.42
N GLY A 210 4.29 -24.83 1.74
CA GLY A 210 5.34 -24.97 2.75
C GLY A 210 4.80 -25.24 4.16
N THR A 211 3.71 -24.58 4.55
CA THR A 211 3.05 -24.81 5.84
C THR A 211 2.44 -26.22 5.93
N LEU A 212 1.80 -26.69 4.87
CA LEU A 212 1.25 -28.06 4.79
C LEU A 212 2.35 -29.11 4.81
N GLU A 213 3.48 -28.87 4.14
CA GLU A 213 4.64 -29.76 4.16
C GLU A 213 5.27 -29.87 5.56
N MET A 214 5.34 -28.76 6.32
CA MET A 214 5.77 -28.81 7.72
C MET A 214 4.82 -29.59 8.62
N GLY A 215 3.53 -29.59 8.30
CA GLY A 215 2.56 -30.50 8.94
C GLY A 215 2.80 -31.96 8.59
N ARG A 216 3.16 -32.26 7.34
CA ARG A 216 3.45 -33.61 6.86
C ARG A 216 4.76 -34.15 7.46
N THR A 217 5.78 -33.30 7.61
CA THR A 217 7.08 -33.68 8.20
C THR A 217 7.07 -33.75 9.73
N GLY A 218 5.94 -33.40 10.38
CA GLY A 218 5.79 -33.44 11.83
C GLY A 218 6.45 -32.28 12.58
N VAL A 219 7.00 -31.27 11.88
CA VAL A 219 7.55 -30.06 12.48
C VAL A 219 6.45 -29.22 13.14
N LEU A 220 5.26 -29.17 12.53
CA LEU A 220 4.07 -28.53 13.07
C LEU A 220 3.00 -29.58 13.34
N SER A 221 2.35 -29.52 14.50
CA SER A 221 1.20 -30.39 14.75
C SER A 221 0.00 -29.99 13.88
N PRO A 222 -0.83 -30.93 13.41
CA PRO A 222 -2.02 -30.62 12.62
C PRO A 222 -2.97 -29.63 13.33
N LEU A 223 -3.04 -29.69 14.64
CA LEU A 223 -3.83 -28.76 15.46
C LEU A 223 -3.36 -27.32 15.29
N VAL A 224 -2.04 -27.08 15.29
CA VAL A 224 -1.47 -25.72 15.10
C VAL A 224 -1.81 -25.18 13.72
N ILE A 225 -1.79 -26.01 12.67
CA ILE A 225 -2.17 -25.58 11.31
C ILE A 225 -3.64 -25.15 11.26
N ILE A 226 -4.54 -25.91 11.89
CA ILE A 226 -5.96 -25.56 11.96
C ILE A 226 -6.16 -24.25 12.71
N VAL A 227 -5.49 -24.06 13.86
CA VAL A 227 -5.55 -22.82 14.64
C VAL A 227 -5.03 -21.63 13.82
N LEU A 228 -3.94 -21.79 13.07
CA LEU A 228 -3.41 -20.74 12.20
C LEU A 228 -4.38 -20.35 11.08
N LEU A 229 -5.05 -21.32 10.46
CA LEU A 229 -6.07 -21.05 9.45
C LEU A 229 -7.28 -20.30 10.02
N ILE A 230 -7.77 -20.72 11.18
CA ILE A 230 -8.86 -20.03 11.89
C ILE A 230 -8.44 -18.61 12.26
N LEU A 231 -7.21 -18.44 12.76
CA LEU A 231 -6.65 -17.12 13.09
C LEU A 231 -6.57 -16.22 11.85
N ALA A 232 -6.10 -16.74 10.71
CA ALA A 232 -6.03 -15.99 9.46
C ALA A 232 -7.42 -15.51 9.01
N VAL A 233 -8.43 -16.36 9.04
CA VAL A 233 -9.82 -15.99 8.70
C VAL A 233 -10.37 -14.97 9.70
N ALA A 234 -10.10 -15.12 10.99
CA ALA A 234 -10.53 -14.17 12.01
C ALA A 234 -9.88 -12.79 11.81
N VAL A 235 -8.58 -12.75 11.51
CA VAL A 235 -7.84 -11.50 11.22
C VAL A 235 -8.38 -10.83 9.95
N ILE A 236 -8.60 -11.57 8.87
CA ILE A 236 -9.19 -11.03 7.63
C ILE A 236 -10.57 -10.42 7.92
N THR A 237 -11.42 -11.15 8.65
CA THR A 237 -12.76 -10.67 9.01
C THR A 237 -12.68 -9.40 9.86
N PHE A 238 -11.76 -9.35 10.82
CA PHE A 238 -11.54 -8.19 11.66
C PHE A 238 -11.05 -6.97 10.85
N ILE A 239 -10.10 -7.18 9.92
CA ILE A 239 -9.62 -6.13 9.01
C ILE A 239 -10.79 -5.58 8.19
N VAL A 240 -11.59 -6.43 7.55
CA VAL A 240 -12.75 -6.01 6.75
C VAL A 240 -13.75 -5.23 7.60
N PHE A 241 -13.99 -5.67 8.84
CA PHE A 241 -14.89 -4.98 9.76
C PHE A 241 -14.40 -3.55 10.08
N VAL A 242 -13.13 -3.40 10.47
CA VAL A 242 -12.56 -2.09 10.83
C VAL A 242 -12.44 -1.15 9.61
N GLU A 243 -12.01 -1.67 8.46
CA GLU A 243 -11.88 -0.86 7.24
C GLU A 243 -13.22 -0.37 6.68
N ARG A 244 -14.31 -1.09 6.95
CA ARG A 244 -15.67 -0.66 6.61
C ARG A 244 -16.30 0.25 7.68
N ALA A 245 -15.74 0.26 8.88
CA ALA A 245 -16.27 1.04 9.98
C ALA A 245 -16.10 2.54 9.70
N GLN A 246 -17.20 3.28 9.82
CA GLN A 246 -17.23 4.73 9.61
C GLN A 246 -18.11 5.42 10.63
N ARG A 247 -17.67 6.58 11.09
CA ARG A 247 -18.51 7.49 11.90
C ARG A 247 -19.25 8.44 10.97
N ARG A 248 -20.57 8.40 10.99
CA ARG A 248 -21.43 9.29 10.19
C ARG A 248 -21.74 10.55 10.99
N VAL A 249 -21.20 11.69 10.57
CA VAL A 249 -21.50 13.00 11.17
C VAL A 249 -22.68 13.61 10.43
N LEU A 250 -23.75 13.91 11.16
CA LEU A 250 -24.98 14.47 10.59
C LEU A 250 -24.75 15.92 10.13
N VAL A 251 -25.12 16.22 8.90
CA VAL A 251 -25.13 17.56 8.31
C VAL A 251 -26.53 17.87 7.83
N GLN A 252 -27.03 19.04 8.21
CA GLN A 252 -28.32 19.53 7.78
C GLN A 252 -28.17 20.72 6.85
N TYR A 253 -28.99 20.75 5.81
CA TYR A 253 -29.11 21.86 4.88
C TYR A 253 -30.41 22.60 5.16
N PRO A 254 -30.42 23.97 5.24
CA PRO A 254 -31.62 24.72 5.48
C PRO A 254 -32.63 24.53 4.34
N LYS A 255 -33.90 24.56 4.70
CA LYS A 255 -34.98 24.57 3.72
C LYS A 255 -34.89 25.86 2.90
N ARG A 256 -34.93 25.77 1.59
CA ARG A 256 -35.00 26.93 0.68
C ARG A 256 -36.40 27.06 0.12
N GLN A 257 -36.97 28.24 0.23
CA GLN A 257 -38.21 28.59 -0.44
C GLN A 257 -37.89 29.26 -1.77
N GLN A 258 -38.36 28.70 -2.88
CA GLN A 258 -38.23 29.27 -4.21
C GLN A 258 -39.64 29.45 -4.79
N GLY A 259 -40.16 30.69 -4.72
CA GLY A 259 -41.55 31.00 -5.02
C GLY A 259 -42.49 30.36 -3.98
N ASN A 260 -43.56 29.71 -4.44
CA ASN A 260 -44.56 29.04 -3.61
C ASN A 260 -44.21 27.59 -3.26
N LYS A 261 -43.05 27.09 -3.68
CA LYS A 261 -42.58 25.72 -3.38
C LYS A 261 -41.46 25.72 -2.33
N MET A 262 -41.70 25.01 -1.24
CA MET A 262 -40.66 24.71 -0.25
C MET A 262 -39.89 23.48 -0.71
N PHE A 263 -38.61 23.66 -0.99
CA PHE A 263 -37.67 22.54 -1.16
C PHE A 263 -37.21 22.14 0.25
N GLY A 264 -37.54 20.91 0.64
CA GLY A 264 -37.20 20.37 1.95
C GLY A 264 -35.69 20.34 2.16
N GLY A 265 -35.24 20.72 3.36
CA GLY A 265 -33.86 20.56 3.78
C GLY A 265 -33.51 19.04 3.80
N GLU A 266 -32.55 18.63 3.01
CA GLU A 266 -32.04 17.27 3.08
C GLU A 266 -31.03 17.14 4.21
N SER A 267 -31.17 16.09 5.01
CA SER A 267 -30.13 15.70 5.97
C SER A 267 -29.16 14.74 5.28
N SER A 268 -27.90 15.11 5.25
CA SER A 268 -26.81 14.28 4.73
C SER A 268 -25.85 13.90 5.85
N HIS A 269 -24.95 12.97 5.58
CA HIS A 269 -23.95 12.53 6.55
C HIS A 269 -22.57 12.61 5.92
N ILE A 270 -21.60 13.12 6.69
CA ILE A 270 -20.18 13.02 6.31
C ILE A 270 -19.66 11.69 6.86
N PRO A 271 -19.26 10.73 5.99
CA PRO A 271 -18.67 9.49 6.44
C PRO A 271 -17.19 9.71 6.79
N LEU A 272 -16.81 9.56 8.05
CA LEU A 272 -15.43 9.57 8.52
C LEU A 272 -15.02 8.12 8.79
N LYS A 273 -14.09 7.57 8.00
CA LYS A 273 -13.57 6.22 8.22
C LYS A 273 -12.80 6.15 9.54
N VAL A 274 -12.87 5.03 10.26
CA VAL A 274 -12.09 4.80 11.49
C VAL A 274 -10.60 4.77 11.15
N ASN A 275 -10.24 4.09 10.06
CA ASN A 275 -8.90 4.13 9.49
C ASN A 275 -8.88 5.06 8.27
N THR A 276 -8.71 6.36 8.50
CA THR A 276 -8.60 7.36 7.43
C THR A 276 -7.28 7.25 6.68
N ALA A 277 -6.22 6.82 7.35
CA ALA A 277 -4.89 6.66 6.78
C ALA A 277 -4.74 5.41 5.89
N GLY A 278 -5.65 4.43 5.99
CA GLY A 278 -5.60 3.18 5.22
C GLY A 278 -4.36 2.35 5.55
N VAL A 279 -3.79 1.69 4.55
CA VAL A 279 -2.59 0.83 4.67
C VAL A 279 -1.27 1.57 4.50
N ILE A 280 -1.32 2.87 4.23
CA ILE A 280 -0.13 3.66 3.89
C ILE A 280 0.86 3.76 5.07
N PRO A 281 0.46 4.00 6.33
CA PRO A 281 1.38 4.12 7.44
C PRO A 281 2.29 2.90 7.67
N PRO A 282 1.79 1.65 7.70
CA PRO A 282 2.66 0.48 7.79
C PRO A 282 3.64 0.32 6.62
N ILE A 283 3.20 0.66 5.39
CA ILE A 283 4.07 0.61 4.21
C ILE A 283 5.19 1.66 4.34
N PHE A 284 4.87 2.86 4.80
CA PHE A 284 5.84 3.92 5.02
C PHE A 284 6.83 3.56 6.12
N ALA A 285 6.34 3.05 7.24
CA ALA A 285 7.18 2.63 8.35
C ALA A 285 8.16 1.53 7.93
N SER A 286 7.70 0.51 7.20
CA SER A 286 8.56 -0.56 6.70
C SER A 286 9.59 -0.04 5.68
N SER A 287 9.17 0.81 4.73
CA SER A 287 10.08 1.39 3.74
C SER A 287 11.17 2.25 4.37
N LEU A 288 10.84 3.03 5.40
CA LEU A 288 11.81 3.86 6.11
C LEU A 288 12.82 3.03 6.91
N LEU A 289 12.37 1.96 7.56
CA LEU A 289 13.25 1.04 8.30
C LEU A 289 14.18 0.24 7.39
N LEU A 290 13.74 -0.03 6.16
CA LEU A 290 14.54 -0.78 5.19
C LEU A 290 15.74 0.01 4.68
N LEU A 291 15.68 1.35 4.60
CA LEU A 291 16.79 2.18 4.10
C LEU A 291 18.08 2.02 4.93
N PRO A 292 18.09 2.24 6.27
CA PRO A 292 19.29 2.06 7.09
C PRO A 292 19.83 0.63 7.05
N ILE A 293 18.93 -0.34 7.06
CA ILE A 293 19.27 -1.76 7.06
C ILE A 293 19.93 -2.17 5.74
N THR A 294 19.41 -1.65 4.62
CA THR A 294 20.01 -1.88 3.31
C THR A 294 21.44 -1.34 3.27
N VAL A 295 21.63 -0.08 3.70
CA VAL A 295 22.96 0.55 3.77
C VAL A 295 23.91 -0.25 4.68
N ALA A 296 23.43 -0.70 5.81
CA ALA A 296 24.25 -1.46 6.78
C ALA A 296 24.66 -2.85 6.25
N ASN A 297 23.77 -3.58 5.59
CA ASN A 297 24.09 -4.88 4.98
C ASN A 297 25.15 -4.78 3.87
N PHE A 298 25.16 -3.68 3.11
CA PHE A 298 26.18 -3.44 2.07
C PHE A 298 27.51 -2.96 2.64
N SER A 299 27.52 -2.42 3.85
CA SER A 299 28.75 -2.01 4.54
C SER A 299 29.39 -3.14 5.37
N ALA A 300 28.73 -4.30 5.51
CA ALA A 300 29.19 -5.41 6.35
C ALA A 300 30.54 -6.03 5.90
N THR A 301 30.97 -5.82 4.65
CA THR A 301 32.27 -6.26 4.10
C THR A 301 33.43 -5.30 4.40
N GLY A 302 33.26 -4.26 5.22
CA GLY A 302 34.32 -3.29 5.55
C GLY A 302 33.83 -1.97 6.14
N GLY A 303 32.56 -1.91 6.57
CA GLY A 303 31.97 -0.71 7.15
C GLY A 303 32.36 -0.46 8.61
N PRO A 304 32.14 0.77 9.11
CA PRO A 304 32.42 1.14 10.49
C PRO A 304 31.58 0.30 11.46
N GLY A 305 32.15 -0.12 12.60
CA GLY A 305 31.56 -1.05 13.56
C GLY A 305 30.17 -0.66 14.11
N TRP A 306 29.85 0.65 14.16
CA TRP A 306 28.52 1.12 14.60
C TRP A 306 27.38 0.69 13.66
N LEU A 307 27.65 0.42 12.37
CA LEU A 307 26.66 -0.11 11.42
C LEU A 307 26.30 -1.56 11.74
N ALA A 308 27.26 -2.36 12.19
CA ALA A 308 27.02 -3.73 12.65
C ALA A 308 26.13 -3.74 13.90
N ASP A 309 26.36 -2.82 14.84
CA ASP A 309 25.52 -2.66 16.03
C ASP A 309 24.08 -2.24 15.64
N VAL A 310 23.93 -1.29 14.70
CA VAL A 310 22.61 -0.87 14.21
C VAL A 310 21.86 -2.06 13.59
N THR A 311 22.51 -2.90 12.79
CA THR A 311 21.87 -4.09 12.20
C THR A 311 21.51 -5.14 13.25
N ALA A 312 22.31 -5.29 14.29
CA ALA A 312 22.03 -6.21 15.39
C ALA A 312 20.78 -5.79 16.19
N TYR A 313 20.64 -4.49 16.48
CA TYR A 313 19.47 -3.95 17.21
C TYR A 313 18.22 -3.80 16.35
N LEU A 314 18.37 -3.50 15.06
CA LEU A 314 17.26 -3.39 14.10
C LEU A 314 16.94 -4.73 13.43
N GLY A 315 17.55 -5.83 13.86
CA GLY A 315 17.23 -7.17 13.39
C GLY A 315 15.76 -7.52 13.63
N ARG A 316 15.16 -8.27 12.70
CA ARG A 316 13.78 -8.72 12.80
C ARG A 316 13.56 -9.54 14.07
N GLY A 317 12.46 -9.29 14.78
CA GLY A 317 12.13 -9.94 16.06
C GLY A 317 12.78 -9.32 17.29
N GLN A 318 13.69 -8.35 17.14
CA GLN A 318 14.24 -7.61 18.26
C GLN A 318 13.20 -6.65 18.85
N PRO A 319 13.15 -6.50 20.19
CA PRO A 319 12.20 -5.58 20.83
C PRO A 319 12.37 -4.12 20.36
N ALA A 320 13.61 -3.69 20.10
CA ALA A 320 13.90 -2.35 19.60
C ALA A 320 13.29 -2.12 18.22
N TYR A 321 13.40 -3.09 17.29
CA TYR A 321 12.76 -3.04 15.99
C TYR A 321 11.24 -2.89 16.11
N LEU A 322 10.59 -3.71 16.95
CA LEU A 322 9.14 -3.70 17.14
C LEU A 322 8.66 -2.35 17.69
N LEU A 323 9.39 -1.78 18.67
CA LEU A 323 9.05 -0.47 19.26
C LEU A 323 9.19 0.67 18.24
N ILE A 324 10.28 0.71 17.48
CA ILE A 324 10.51 1.73 16.46
C ILE A 324 9.46 1.59 15.35
N TYR A 325 9.17 0.38 14.91
CA TYR A 325 8.17 0.10 13.90
C TYR A 325 6.77 0.54 14.35
N ALA A 326 6.37 0.22 15.59
CA ALA A 326 5.13 0.69 16.19
C ALA A 326 5.06 2.22 16.24
N GLY A 327 6.11 2.87 16.72
CA GLY A 327 6.20 4.32 16.80
C GLY A 327 6.08 5.00 15.43
N LEU A 328 6.73 4.44 14.41
CA LEU A 328 6.63 4.94 13.03
C LEU A 328 5.23 4.76 12.45
N ILE A 329 4.58 3.62 12.69
CA ILE A 329 3.18 3.41 12.24
C ILE A 329 2.27 4.47 12.85
N VAL A 330 2.37 4.70 14.16
CA VAL A 330 1.56 5.72 14.86
C VAL A 330 1.87 7.10 14.30
N PHE A 331 3.14 7.47 14.16
CA PHE A 331 3.55 8.75 13.60
C PHE A 331 2.97 8.96 12.19
N PHE A 332 3.16 8.01 11.30
CA PHE A 332 2.63 8.12 9.93
C PHE A 332 1.10 8.07 9.87
N ALA A 333 0.42 7.40 10.79
CA ALA A 333 -1.03 7.40 10.85
C ALA A 333 -1.57 8.82 11.13
N PHE A 334 -1.00 9.52 12.12
CA PHE A 334 -1.37 10.90 12.41
C PHE A 334 -0.95 11.86 11.29
N PHE A 335 0.28 11.73 10.81
CA PHE A 335 0.79 12.56 9.73
C PHE A 335 -0.07 12.45 8.47
N TYR A 336 -0.35 11.22 8.02
CA TYR A 336 -1.11 11.00 6.80
C TYR A 336 -2.57 11.46 6.93
N THR A 337 -3.20 11.22 8.07
CA THR A 337 -4.56 11.71 8.32
C THR A 337 -4.63 13.24 8.23
N SER A 338 -3.65 13.95 8.77
CA SER A 338 -3.60 15.42 8.71
C SER A 338 -3.38 15.96 7.29
N VAL A 339 -2.67 15.21 6.44
CA VAL A 339 -2.42 15.60 5.04
C VAL A 339 -3.63 15.32 4.14
N VAL A 340 -4.32 14.20 4.38
CA VAL A 340 -5.45 13.74 3.54
C VAL A 340 -6.75 14.48 3.86
N PHE A 341 -7.01 14.73 5.12
CA PHE A 341 -8.22 15.40 5.55
C PHE A 341 -7.91 16.74 6.20
N ASN A 342 -8.38 17.83 5.57
CA ASN A 342 -8.28 19.18 6.09
C ASN A 342 -9.62 19.61 6.72
N PRO A 343 -9.71 19.62 8.07
CA PRO A 343 -10.96 20.00 8.75
C PRO A 343 -11.43 21.42 8.43
N SER A 344 -10.49 22.37 8.28
CA SER A 344 -10.80 23.76 7.98
C SER A 344 -11.42 23.92 6.59
N GLU A 345 -10.84 23.30 5.58
CA GLU A 345 -11.37 23.33 4.20
C GLU A 345 -12.75 22.66 4.12
N THR A 346 -12.94 21.56 4.83
CA THR A 346 -14.24 20.87 4.88
C THR A 346 -15.30 21.73 5.57
N ALA A 347 -14.95 22.39 6.66
CA ALA A 347 -15.86 23.32 7.37
C ALA A 347 -16.23 24.55 6.52
N ASP A 348 -15.27 25.12 5.79
CA ASP A 348 -15.49 26.23 4.87
C ASP A 348 -16.37 25.83 3.69
N ASN A 349 -16.17 24.65 3.14
CA ASN A 349 -17.02 24.10 2.06
C ASN A 349 -18.46 23.89 2.57
N LEU A 350 -18.64 23.30 3.76
CA LEU A 350 -19.96 23.17 4.38
C LEU A 350 -20.64 24.52 4.52
N ARG A 351 -19.90 25.52 5.02
CA ARG A 351 -20.42 26.88 5.19
C ARG A 351 -20.84 27.51 3.86
N ARG A 352 -20.03 27.34 2.80
CA ARG A 352 -20.33 27.86 1.46
C ARG A 352 -21.59 27.25 0.86
N TYR A 353 -21.81 25.97 1.10
CA TYR A 353 -23.01 25.25 0.62
C TYR A 353 -24.21 25.38 1.56
N GLY A 354 -24.09 26.13 2.66
CA GLY A 354 -25.16 26.33 3.62
C GLY A 354 -25.44 25.15 4.54
N GLY A 355 -24.56 24.14 4.54
CA GLY A 355 -24.66 22.98 5.45
C GLY A 355 -24.13 23.33 6.84
N PHE A 356 -24.77 22.79 7.88
CA PHE A 356 -24.32 22.92 9.26
C PHE A 356 -24.49 21.63 10.05
N ILE A 357 -23.64 21.45 11.05
CA ILE A 357 -23.78 20.36 12.02
C ILE A 357 -24.71 20.82 13.13
N PRO A 358 -25.78 20.05 13.45
CA PRO A 358 -26.72 20.46 14.52
C PRO A 358 -26.00 20.73 15.84
N GLY A 359 -26.28 21.87 16.46
CA GLY A 359 -25.69 22.29 17.72
C GLY A 359 -24.30 22.94 17.62
N ILE A 360 -23.69 23.06 16.41
CA ILE A 360 -22.36 23.65 16.23
C ILE A 360 -22.44 24.82 15.25
N ARG A 361 -21.79 25.95 15.61
CA ARG A 361 -21.73 27.13 14.72
C ARG A 361 -20.90 26.80 13.46
N PRO A 362 -21.42 27.15 12.26
CA PRO A 362 -20.67 26.99 11.02
C PRO A 362 -19.34 27.78 11.02
N GLY A 363 -18.31 27.23 10.46
CA GLY A 363 -16.97 27.84 10.37
C GLY A 363 -15.97 27.22 11.35
N LYS A 364 -15.23 28.02 12.11
CA LYS A 364 -14.12 27.59 12.97
C LYS A 364 -14.52 26.50 13.97
N ASN A 365 -15.66 26.64 14.63
CA ASN A 365 -16.15 25.65 15.61
C ASN A 365 -16.48 24.31 14.95
N THR A 366 -16.94 24.31 13.68
CA THR A 366 -17.17 23.09 12.91
C THR A 366 -15.84 22.42 12.58
N ALA A 367 -14.80 23.20 12.21
CA ALA A 367 -13.44 22.68 11.95
C ALA A 367 -12.86 22.03 13.21
N GLU A 368 -12.92 22.70 14.35
CA GLU A 368 -12.46 22.18 15.65
C GLU A 368 -13.18 20.89 16.05
N HIS A 369 -14.48 20.82 15.81
CA HIS A 369 -15.26 19.61 16.12
C HIS A 369 -14.88 18.43 15.19
N LEU A 370 -14.68 18.69 13.90
CA LEU A 370 -14.21 17.66 12.95
C LEU A 370 -12.81 17.19 13.30
N ASP A 371 -11.91 18.10 13.66
CA ASP A 371 -10.55 17.78 14.09
C ASP A 371 -10.54 16.92 15.36
N TYR A 372 -11.36 17.26 16.34
CA TYR A 372 -11.53 16.48 17.55
C TYR A 372 -12.00 15.04 17.28
N ILE A 373 -12.96 14.86 16.37
CA ILE A 373 -13.43 13.53 15.98
C ILE A 373 -12.32 12.76 15.24
N LEU A 374 -11.66 13.40 14.27
CA LEU A 374 -10.60 12.78 13.47
C LEU A 374 -9.43 12.33 14.33
N THR A 375 -8.97 13.15 15.26
CA THR A 375 -7.86 12.80 16.15
C THR A 375 -8.19 11.54 16.94
N ARG A 376 -9.40 11.42 17.48
CA ARG A 376 -9.83 10.22 18.21
C ARG A 376 -9.96 8.98 17.33
N LEU A 377 -10.51 9.14 16.13
CA LEU A 377 -10.58 8.04 15.15
C LEU A 377 -9.18 7.61 14.73
N THR A 378 -8.26 8.56 14.55
CA THR A 378 -6.86 8.25 14.19
C THR A 378 -6.13 7.49 15.29
N VAL A 379 -6.39 7.80 16.57
CA VAL A 379 -5.83 7.00 17.69
C VAL A 379 -6.29 5.54 17.59
N VAL A 380 -7.60 5.31 17.42
CA VAL A 380 -8.15 3.96 17.29
C VAL A 380 -7.59 3.25 16.05
N GLY A 381 -7.52 3.96 14.90
CA GLY A 381 -6.93 3.47 13.66
C GLY A 381 -5.45 3.13 13.82
N ALA A 382 -4.66 3.97 14.49
CA ALA A 382 -3.23 3.74 14.72
C ALA A 382 -2.99 2.51 15.61
N ILE A 383 -3.76 2.34 16.69
CA ILE A 383 -3.70 1.15 17.56
C ILE A 383 -4.03 -0.11 16.75
N TYR A 384 -5.09 -0.05 15.96
CA TYR A 384 -5.50 -1.14 15.07
C TYR A 384 -4.38 -1.52 14.07
N LEU A 385 -3.84 -0.53 13.34
CA LEU A 385 -2.77 -0.75 12.37
C LEU A 385 -1.52 -1.34 13.03
N THR A 386 -1.13 -0.81 14.18
CA THR A 386 0.02 -1.29 14.95
C THR A 386 -0.19 -2.73 15.41
N ALA A 387 -1.36 -3.05 15.98
CA ALA A 387 -1.67 -4.39 16.45
C ALA A 387 -1.63 -5.42 15.31
N ILE A 388 -2.27 -5.12 14.17
CA ILE A 388 -2.27 -6.01 13.01
C ILE A 388 -0.87 -6.18 12.40
N SER A 389 -0.06 -5.11 12.38
CA SER A 389 1.28 -5.16 11.78
C SER A 389 2.30 -5.90 12.65
N ILE A 390 2.19 -5.80 13.99
CA ILE A 390 3.14 -6.41 14.93
C ILE A 390 2.77 -7.86 15.24
N MET A 391 1.48 -8.21 15.25
CA MET A 391 1.03 -9.55 15.64
C MET A 391 1.78 -10.69 14.91
N PRO A 392 1.95 -10.67 13.58
CA PRO A 392 2.68 -11.74 12.90
C PRO A 392 4.17 -11.73 13.16
N GLU A 393 4.77 -10.55 13.40
CA GLU A 393 6.19 -10.47 13.78
C GLU A 393 6.47 -11.21 15.09
N ILE A 394 5.56 -11.09 16.06
CA ILE A 394 5.62 -11.83 17.31
C ILE A 394 5.41 -13.33 17.07
N LEU A 395 4.45 -13.72 16.23
CA LEU A 395 4.18 -15.12 15.92
C LEU A 395 5.37 -15.81 15.22
N ILE A 396 6.02 -15.12 14.27
CA ILE A 396 7.19 -15.63 13.56
C ILE A 396 8.38 -15.77 14.51
N SER A 397 8.60 -14.79 15.40
CA SER A 397 9.73 -14.81 16.34
C SER A 397 9.58 -15.89 17.44
N GLN A 398 8.36 -16.17 17.87
CA GLN A 398 8.08 -17.12 18.96
C GLN A 398 7.92 -18.57 18.48
N TYR A 399 7.30 -18.78 17.33
CA TYR A 399 6.87 -20.13 16.88
C TYR A 399 7.61 -20.62 15.62
N ALA A 400 8.57 -19.85 15.06
CA ALA A 400 9.31 -20.17 13.84
C ALA A 400 8.41 -20.66 12.69
N VAL A 401 7.15 -20.20 12.68
CA VAL A 401 6.20 -20.58 11.63
C VAL A 401 6.60 -19.84 10.36
N PRO A 402 6.72 -20.53 9.20
CA PRO A 402 6.98 -19.89 7.92
C PRO A 402 5.72 -19.16 7.43
N PHE A 403 5.12 -18.39 8.32
CA PHE A 403 3.90 -17.66 8.06
C PHE A 403 4.28 -16.35 7.38
N TYR A 404 4.50 -16.42 6.07
CA TYR A 404 4.71 -15.25 5.21
C TYR A 404 3.47 -14.34 5.08
N PHE A 405 2.42 -14.62 5.82
CA PHE A 405 1.30 -13.72 6.03
C PHE A 405 1.62 -12.71 7.14
N GLY A 406 2.64 -11.87 6.92
CA GLY A 406 2.86 -10.73 7.78
C GLY A 406 1.61 -9.86 7.87
N GLY A 407 1.31 -9.25 9.02
CA GLY A 407 0.09 -8.45 9.20
C GLY A 407 -0.08 -7.34 8.18
N THR A 408 1.04 -6.73 7.77
CA THR A 408 1.06 -5.73 6.69
C THR A 408 0.63 -6.32 5.36
N SER A 409 1.04 -7.55 5.03
CA SER A 409 0.68 -8.22 3.77
C SER A 409 -0.81 -8.53 3.71
N LEU A 410 -1.38 -9.10 4.79
CA LEU A 410 -2.82 -9.36 4.87
C LEU A 410 -3.62 -8.07 4.81
N LEU A 411 -3.17 -7.05 5.53
CA LEU A 411 -3.80 -5.73 5.53
C LEU A 411 -3.81 -5.11 4.14
N ILE A 412 -2.68 -5.17 3.41
CA ILE A 412 -2.59 -4.69 2.03
C ILE A 412 -3.51 -5.49 1.10
N VAL A 413 -3.48 -6.83 1.19
CA VAL A 413 -4.30 -7.70 0.34
C VAL A 413 -5.79 -7.40 0.54
N VAL A 414 -6.25 -7.31 1.78
CA VAL A 414 -7.67 -7.06 2.07
C VAL A 414 -8.07 -5.64 1.62
N THR A 415 -7.29 -4.62 1.98
CA THR A 415 -7.66 -3.22 1.67
C THR A 415 -7.61 -2.94 0.18
N VAL A 416 -6.57 -3.39 -0.53
CA VAL A 416 -6.48 -3.21 -1.99
C VAL A 416 -7.62 -3.93 -2.70
N THR A 417 -7.98 -5.13 -2.24
CA THR A 417 -9.14 -5.86 -2.78
C THR A 417 -10.43 -5.07 -2.55
N MET A 418 -10.65 -4.57 -1.33
CA MET A 418 -11.83 -3.77 -0.99
C MET A 418 -11.92 -2.48 -1.81
N ASP A 419 -10.81 -1.75 -1.95
CA ASP A 419 -10.77 -0.51 -2.74
C ASP A 419 -11.02 -0.78 -4.22
N THR A 420 -10.46 -1.87 -4.76
CA THR A 420 -10.67 -2.27 -6.15
C THR A 420 -12.14 -2.66 -6.39
N VAL A 421 -12.73 -3.44 -5.49
CA VAL A 421 -14.15 -3.81 -5.56
C VAL A 421 -15.05 -2.57 -5.46
N ALA A 422 -14.75 -1.63 -4.56
CA ALA A 422 -15.49 -0.38 -4.43
C ALA A 422 -15.43 0.47 -5.72
N GLN A 423 -14.27 0.54 -6.38
CA GLN A 423 -14.13 1.22 -7.67
C GLN A 423 -14.91 0.52 -8.79
N VAL A 424 -14.85 -0.82 -8.86
CA VAL A 424 -15.68 -1.59 -9.81
C VAL A 424 -17.16 -1.30 -9.59
N GLN A 425 -17.62 -1.29 -8.33
CA GLN A 425 -19.01 -0.97 -7.99
C GLN A 425 -19.41 0.45 -8.41
N SER A 426 -18.56 1.44 -8.18
CA SER A 426 -18.83 2.83 -8.58
C SER A 426 -18.94 2.98 -10.09
N HIS A 427 -18.09 2.30 -10.86
CA HIS A 427 -18.18 2.28 -12.33
C HIS A 427 -19.46 1.60 -12.83
N LEU A 428 -19.88 0.50 -12.18
CA LEU A 428 -21.13 -0.18 -12.52
C LEU A 428 -22.36 0.71 -12.28
N ILE A 429 -22.38 1.40 -11.15
CA ILE A 429 -23.46 2.35 -10.81
C ILE A 429 -23.50 3.49 -11.83
N ALA A 430 -22.36 4.10 -12.16
CA ALA A 430 -22.28 5.17 -13.15
C ALA A 430 -22.85 4.73 -14.52
N HIS A 431 -22.49 3.54 -14.98
CA HIS A 431 -23.00 2.98 -16.23
C HIS A 431 -24.52 2.73 -16.23
N GLN A 432 -25.07 2.31 -15.07
CA GLN A 432 -26.52 2.14 -14.93
C GLN A 432 -27.27 3.48 -15.01
N TYR A 433 -26.74 4.54 -14.39
CA TYR A 433 -27.32 5.88 -14.48
C TYR A 433 -27.29 6.45 -15.90
N GLU A 434 -26.20 6.28 -16.64
CA GLU A 434 -26.12 6.66 -18.06
C GLU A 434 -27.18 5.96 -18.90
N GLY A 435 -27.39 4.67 -18.67
CA GLY A 435 -28.43 3.88 -19.34
C GLY A 435 -29.85 4.39 -19.05
N LEU A 436 -30.13 4.84 -17.84
CA LEU A 436 -31.43 5.41 -17.46
C LEU A 436 -31.65 6.80 -18.07
N VAL A 437 -30.64 7.67 -18.03
CA VAL A 437 -30.69 9.01 -18.66
C VAL A 437 -30.90 8.91 -20.18
N ARG A 438 -30.22 7.97 -20.85
CA ARG A 438 -30.37 7.73 -22.29
C ARG A 438 -31.79 7.25 -22.64
N LYS A 439 -32.37 6.38 -21.80
CA LYS A 439 -33.77 5.91 -21.99
C LYS A 439 -34.78 7.02 -21.74
N SER A 440 -34.55 7.92 -20.79
CA SER A 440 -35.45 9.06 -20.54
C SER A 440 -35.41 10.08 -21.66
N ARG A 441 -34.23 10.35 -22.28
CA ARG A 441 -34.10 11.23 -23.45
C ARG A 441 -34.74 10.68 -24.75
N LEU A 442 -34.90 9.35 -24.84
CA LEU A 442 -35.56 8.70 -25.99
C LEU A 442 -37.09 8.61 -25.83
N ARG A 443 -37.64 8.95 -24.67
CA ARG A 443 -39.07 8.92 -24.35
C ARG A 443 -39.70 10.31 -24.19
N GLY A 444 -38.94 11.37 -24.24
CA GLY A 444 -39.37 12.79 -24.31
C GLY A 444 -38.95 13.39 -25.64
#